data_169d3353ffa4f34ae332bf440aed443c
#
_entry.id   169d3353ffa4f34ae332bf440aed443c
#
_cell.length_a   1.000
_cell.length_b   1.000
_cell.length_c   1.000
_cell.angle_alpha   90.00
_cell.angle_beta   90.00
_cell.angle_gamma   90.00
#
_symmetry.space_group_name_H-M   'P 1'
#
loop_
_entity.id
_entity.type
_entity.pdbx_description
1 polymer ?
#
loop_
_entity_poly.entity_id
_entity_poly.type
_entity_poly.pdbx_seq_one_letter_code
_entity_poly.pdbx_strand_id
1 'polypeptide(L)'
;MTVFNDSAIGALEFTVTWESDGERHEEWFLGRKVNPVNDIFPRGMREALEGKRAGESVAFTFEPRLCIPRRRESLVLRLTRDRLRPKTVSGEPILPRVGRFYPQGHIDGLLDVYPDTLTPFRLIDLDDETFTADRNHPLADVPVTIEAKIQYLEARE
;
A
#
# COMPACT_ATOMS: atom_id res chain seq x y z
N MET A 1 10.79 -19.71 26.90
CA MET A 1 10.10 -18.50 26.40
C MET A 1 10.57 -18.24 24.98
N THR A 2 9.66 -18.29 24.01
CA THR A 2 10.02 -18.20 22.58
C THR A 2 10.40 -16.76 22.21
N VAL A 3 11.47 -16.60 21.46
CA VAL A 3 11.92 -15.32 20.89
C VAL A 3 11.78 -15.36 19.37
N PHE A 4 11.69 -14.21 18.74
CA PHE A 4 11.67 -14.08 17.30
C PHE A 4 13.03 -14.50 16.72
N ASN A 5 13.04 -15.57 15.95
CA ASN A 5 14.20 -16.14 15.27
C ASN A 5 13.74 -17.07 14.13
N ASP A 6 14.68 -17.67 13.41
CA ASP A 6 14.41 -18.55 12.27
C ASP A 6 13.59 -19.81 12.62
N SER A 7 13.55 -20.20 13.88
CA SER A 7 12.76 -21.34 14.37
C SER A 7 11.41 -20.95 14.97
N ALA A 8 11.03 -19.69 14.85
CA ALA A 8 9.74 -19.19 15.35
C ALA A 8 8.72 -19.05 14.23
N ILE A 9 7.47 -19.14 14.61
CA ILE A 9 6.32 -18.70 13.82
C ILE A 9 5.40 -17.92 14.75
N GLY A 10 4.74 -16.89 14.26
CA GLY A 10 3.91 -16.09 15.15
C GLY A 10 2.96 -15.15 14.46
N ALA A 11 2.28 -14.34 15.27
CA ALA A 11 1.44 -13.26 14.82
C ALA A 11 2.14 -11.93 15.07
N LEU A 12 2.28 -11.14 14.00
CA LEU A 12 2.82 -9.78 14.05
C LEU A 12 1.77 -8.79 13.55
N GLU A 13 1.55 -7.74 14.32
CA GLU A 13 0.76 -6.59 13.92
C GLU A 13 1.68 -5.53 13.31
N PHE A 14 1.38 -5.12 12.09
CA PHE A 14 2.07 -4.04 11.40
C PHE A 14 1.17 -2.82 11.36
N THR A 15 1.67 -1.71 11.85
CA THR A 15 1.01 -0.41 11.77
C THR A 15 1.79 0.49 10.84
N VAL A 16 1.16 0.99 9.80
CA VAL A 16 1.75 1.93 8.83
C VAL A 16 1.16 3.30 9.06
N THR A 17 2.00 4.29 9.31
CA THR A 17 1.58 5.69 9.50
C THR A 17 2.28 6.60 8.49
N TRP A 18 1.55 7.58 7.99
CA TRP A 18 2.06 8.62 7.08
C TRP A 18 1.28 9.91 7.25
N GLU A 19 1.80 10.99 6.71
CA GLU A 19 1.12 12.28 6.64
C GLU A 19 0.93 12.69 5.18
N SER A 20 -0.27 13.09 4.83
CA SER A 20 -0.57 13.70 3.53
C SER A 20 -1.65 14.78 3.68
N ASP A 21 -1.51 15.87 2.91
CA ASP A 21 -2.45 16.99 2.91
C ASP A 21 -2.69 17.60 4.31
N GLY A 22 -1.69 17.52 5.21
CA GLY A 22 -1.76 18.02 6.58
C GLY A 22 -2.50 17.10 7.56
N GLU A 23 -2.88 15.90 7.13
CA GLU A 23 -3.53 14.90 7.95
C GLU A 23 -2.63 13.69 8.20
N ARG A 24 -2.70 13.14 9.41
CA ARG A 24 -2.06 11.88 9.76
C ARG A 24 -3.00 10.73 9.44
N HIS A 25 -2.46 9.75 8.71
CA HIS A 25 -3.14 8.51 8.35
C HIS A 25 -2.48 7.33 9.05
N GLU A 26 -3.29 6.32 9.35
CA GLU A 26 -2.82 5.08 9.96
C GLU A 26 -3.60 3.91 9.40
N GLU A 27 -2.88 2.85 9.02
CA GLU A 27 -3.45 1.55 8.67
C GLU A 27 -2.72 0.45 9.40
N TRP A 28 -3.40 -0.63 9.71
CA TRP A 28 -2.82 -1.78 10.38
C TRP A 28 -3.18 -3.09 9.68
N PHE A 29 -2.29 -4.05 9.81
CA PHE A 29 -2.43 -5.39 9.27
C PHE A 29 -1.92 -6.43 10.27
N LEU A 30 -2.65 -7.52 10.47
CA LEU A 30 -2.24 -8.65 11.31
C LEU A 30 -1.81 -9.84 10.44
N GLY A 31 -0.50 -10.09 10.40
CA GLY A 31 0.08 -11.31 9.87
C GLY A 31 -0.04 -12.44 10.90
N ARG A 32 -0.85 -13.48 10.61
CA ARG A 32 -1.17 -14.52 11.62
C ARG A 32 -0.19 -15.68 11.70
N LYS A 33 0.58 -15.92 10.65
CA LYS A 33 1.55 -17.04 10.59
C LYS A 33 2.85 -16.54 9.97
N VAL A 34 3.36 -15.46 10.53
CA VAL A 34 4.59 -14.84 10.05
C VAL A 34 5.77 -15.76 10.36
N ASN A 35 6.54 -16.07 9.32
CA ASN A 35 7.72 -16.92 9.39
C ASN A 35 8.95 -16.12 9.00
N PRO A 36 9.90 -15.87 9.90
CA PRO A 36 11.10 -15.06 9.65
C PRO A 36 11.96 -15.52 8.48
N VAL A 37 11.90 -16.80 8.13
CA VAL A 37 12.71 -17.38 7.02
C VAL A 37 12.07 -17.16 5.65
N ASN A 38 10.73 -17.26 5.57
CA ASN A 38 10.03 -17.30 4.30
C ASN A 38 9.32 -15.98 3.93
N ASP A 39 9.02 -15.15 4.92
CA ASP A 39 8.31 -13.90 4.70
C ASP A 39 9.26 -12.74 4.44
N ILE A 40 8.79 -11.80 3.65
CA ILE A 40 9.53 -10.59 3.30
C ILE A 40 9.21 -9.51 4.33
N PHE A 41 10.24 -8.96 4.94
CA PHE A 41 10.15 -7.84 5.88
C PHE A 41 10.65 -6.53 5.24
N PRO A 42 10.16 -5.39 5.69
CA PRO A 42 10.81 -4.12 5.41
C PRO A 42 12.29 -4.16 5.83
N ARG A 43 13.13 -3.45 5.07
CA ARG A 43 14.58 -3.46 5.26
C ARG A 43 14.97 -3.15 6.71
N GLY A 44 15.79 -4.01 7.31
CA GLY A 44 16.31 -3.88 8.67
C GLY A 44 15.32 -4.29 9.78
N MET A 45 14.05 -4.50 9.45
CA MET A 45 13.02 -4.81 10.45
C MET A 45 13.16 -6.23 11.00
N ARG A 46 13.48 -7.20 10.14
CA ARG A 46 13.69 -8.59 10.57
C ARG A 46 14.84 -8.68 11.58
N GLU A 47 15.96 -8.03 11.28
CA GLU A 47 17.14 -7.99 12.14
C GLU A 47 16.85 -7.31 13.50
N ALA A 48 16.05 -6.26 13.48
CA ALA A 48 15.66 -5.55 14.69
C ALA A 48 14.65 -6.33 15.57
N LEU A 49 13.87 -7.22 14.96
CA LEU A 49 12.97 -8.14 15.67
C LEU A 49 13.70 -9.33 16.28
N GLU A 50 14.90 -9.69 15.77
CA GLU A 50 15.65 -10.84 16.25
C GLU A 50 15.85 -10.80 17.76
N GLY A 51 15.56 -11.90 18.44
CA GLY A 51 15.65 -12.03 19.89
C GLY A 51 14.53 -11.37 20.71
N LYS A 52 13.62 -10.64 20.07
CA LYS A 52 12.46 -10.02 20.75
C LYS A 52 11.37 -11.04 21.08
N ARG A 53 10.51 -10.66 22.01
CA ARG A 53 9.45 -11.51 22.58
C ARG A 53 8.07 -10.96 22.26
N ALA A 54 7.05 -11.77 22.48
CA ALA A 54 5.67 -11.31 22.44
C ALA A 54 5.46 -10.07 23.35
N GLY A 55 4.77 -9.07 22.83
CA GLY A 55 4.55 -7.76 23.45
C GLY A 55 5.56 -6.68 23.06
N GLU A 56 6.73 -7.06 22.53
CA GLU A 56 7.73 -6.09 22.08
C GLU A 56 7.48 -5.65 20.63
N SER A 57 7.91 -4.43 20.30
CA SER A 57 7.81 -3.86 18.95
C SER A 57 9.10 -3.23 18.48
N VAL A 58 9.18 -2.99 17.17
CA VAL A 58 10.19 -2.17 16.50
C VAL A 58 9.49 -1.24 15.53
N ALA A 59 10.03 -0.05 15.34
CA ALA A 59 9.50 0.92 14.39
C ALA A 59 10.63 1.50 13.54
N PHE A 60 10.34 1.69 12.24
CA PHE A 60 11.24 2.31 11.27
C PHE A 60 10.49 3.36 10.47
N THR A 61 11.11 4.51 10.30
CA THR A 61 10.66 5.50 9.32
C THR A 61 11.48 5.32 8.05
N PHE A 62 10.79 5.07 6.96
CA PHE A 62 11.38 4.93 5.63
C PHE A 62 11.19 6.24 4.88
N GLU A 63 12.30 6.84 4.50
CA GLU A 63 12.30 7.99 3.62
C GLU A 63 11.72 7.63 2.24
N PRO A 64 11.15 8.60 1.53
CA PRO A 64 10.68 8.38 0.18
C PRO A 64 11.71 7.65 -0.68
N ARG A 65 11.29 6.68 -1.49
CA ARG A 65 12.10 5.87 -2.42
C ARG A 65 12.77 4.62 -1.83
N LEU A 66 12.70 4.38 -0.54
CA LEU A 66 13.30 3.18 0.06
C LEU A 66 12.38 1.96 0.02
N CYS A 67 11.07 2.17 0.20
CA CYS A 67 10.07 1.09 0.21
C CYS A 67 9.04 1.20 -0.92
N ILE A 68 8.81 2.41 -1.43
CA ILE A 68 7.77 2.72 -2.42
C ILE A 68 8.43 3.39 -3.63
N PRO A 69 8.04 3.02 -4.86
CA PRO A 69 8.57 3.64 -6.06
C PRO A 69 8.42 5.16 -6.04
N ARG A 70 9.43 5.84 -6.54
CA ARG A 70 9.40 7.30 -6.73
C ARG A 70 8.26 7.70 -7.67
N ARG A 71 7.64 8.86 -7.42
CA ARG A 71 6.71 9.50 -8.35
C ARG A 71 7.36 9.71 -9.72
N ARG A 72 6.63 9.39 -10.78
CA ARG A 72 7.03 9.59 -12.18
C ARG A 72 5.95 10.38 -12.91
N GLU A 73 6.34 11.48 -13.55
CA GLU A 73 5.42 12.30 -14.35
C GLU A 73 4.83 11.53 -15.55
N SER A 74 5.56 10.54 -16.08
CA SER A 74 5.06 9.66 -17.14
C SER A 74 3.86 8.79 -16.73
N LEU A 75 3.56 8.68 -15.44
CA LEU A 75 2.38 7.99 -14.91
C LEU A 75 1.20 8.95 -14.67
N VAL A 76 1.37 10.25 -14.89
CA VAL A 76 0.29 11.23 -14.89
C VAL A 76 -0.20 11.39 -16.33
N LEU A 77 -1.41 10.92 -16.60
CA LEU A 77 -1.95 10.83 -17.96
C LEU A 77 -3.16 11.75 -18.10
N ARG A 78 -3.14 12.59 -19.15
CA ARG A 78 -4.32 13.31 -19.60
C ARG A 78 -4.98 12.54 -20.76
N LEU A 79 -6.23 12.18 -20.59
CA LEU A 79 -6.98 11.29 -21.46
C LEU A 79 -8.35 11.89 -21.80
N THR A 80 -8.97 11.43 -22.90
CA THR A 80 -10.32 11.84 -23.25
C THR A 80 -11.36 11.29 -22.28
N ARG A 81 -12.39 12.08 -22.00
CA ARG A 81 -13.40 11.82 -20.96
C ARG A 81 -14.15 10.51 -21.17
N ASP A 82 -14.39 10.12 -22.42
CA ASP A 82 -15.10 8.89 -22.81
C ASP A 82 -14.38 7.60 -22.41
N ARG A 83 -13.07 7.68 -22.14
CA ARG A 83 -12.25 6.54 -21.65
C ARG A 83 -12.41 6.27 -20.16
N LEU A 84 -12.98 7.18 -19.38
CA LEU A 84 -13.21 7.03 -17.95
C LEU A 84 -14.60 6.45 -17.70
N ARG A 85 -14.65 5.19 -17.24
CA ARG A 85 -15.89 4.46 -16.99
C ARG A 85 -15.93 3.83 -15.59
N PRO A 86 -15.96 4.65 -14.51
CA PRO A 86 -16.04 4.10 -13.17
C PRO A 86 -17.39 3.43 -12.93
N LYS A 87 -17.33 2.26 -12.29
CA LYS A 87 -18.51 1.45 -11.99
C LYS A 87 -18.38 0.74 -10.65
N THR A 88 -19.50 0.39 -10.05
CA THR A 88 -19.57 -0.45 -8.86
C THR A 88 -19.18 -1.89 -9.18
N VAL A 89 -19.01 -2.71 -8.16
CA VAL A 89 -18.80 -4.16 -8.30
C VAL A 89 -19.95 -4.82 -9.06
N SER A 90 -21.19 -4.31 -8.90
CA SER A 90 -22.38 -4.75 -9.66
C SER A 90 -22.45 -4.22 -11.09
N GLY A 91 -21.49 -3.37 -11.50
CA GLY A 91 -21.41 -2.82 -12.85
C GLY A 91 -22.18 -1.53 -13.08
N GLU A 92 -22.78 -0.93 -12.05
CA GLU A 92 -23.52 0.33 -12.16
C GLU A 92 -22.55 1.52 -12.30
N PRO A 93 -22.84 2.50 -13.21
CA PRO A 93 -22.01 3.67 -13.37
C PRO A 93 -21.87 4.49 -12.08
N ILE A 94 -20.66 4.98 -11.81
CA ILE A 94 -20.37 5.90 -10.71
C ILE A 94 -20.07 7.27 -11.28
N LEU A 95 -20.61 8.34 -10.70
CA LEU A 95 -20.21 9.70 -11.02
C LEU A 95 -18.78 9.95 -10.46
N PRO A 96 -17.78 10.15 -11.32
CA PRO A 96 -16.40 10.35 -10.85
C PRO A 96 -16.23 11.70 -10.15
N ARG A 97 -15.37 11.73 -9.14
CA ARG A 97 -15.05 12.92 -8.35
C ARG A 97 -13.54 13.15 -8.29
N VAL A 98 -13.11 14.36 -8.55
CA VAL A 98 -11.71 14.78 -8.41
C VAL A 98 -11.23 14.56 -6.98
N GLY A 99 -9.97 14.13 -6.84
CA GLY A 99 -9.34 13.80 -5.56
C GLY A 99 -9.54 12.35 -5.10
N ARG A 100 -10.46 11.60 -5.70
CA ARG A 100 -10.76 10.21 -5.34
C ARG A 100 -9.86 9.21 -6.09
N PHE A 101 -9.68 8.04 -5.48
CA PHE A 101 -9.02 6.89 -6.08
C PHE A 101 -10.04 5.96 -6.74
N TYR A 102 -9.66 5.44 -7.90
CA TYR A 102 -10.42 4.45 -8.67
C TYR A 102 -9.50 3.35 -9.19
N PRO A 103 -10.00 2.13 -9.41
CA PRO A 103 -9.23 1.08 -10.09
C PRO A 103 -8.81 1.51 -11.51
N GLN A 104 -7.59 1.20 -11.93
CA GLN A 104 -7.11 1.50 -13.29
C GLN A 104 -7.92 0.79 -14.36
N GLY A 105 -8.54 -0.36 -14.05
CA GLY A 105 -9.47 -1.06 -14.94
C GLY A 105 -10.72 -0.25 -15.34
N HIS A 106 -10.96 0.91 -14.71
CA HIS A 106 -12.00 1.85 -15.10
C HIS A 106 -11.57 2.84 -16.21
N ILE A 107 -10.35 2.72 -16.70
CA ILE A 107 -9.82 3.52 -17.82
C ILE A 107 -9.67 2.62 -19.04
N ASP A 108 -10.44 2.88 -20.09
CA ASP A 108 -10.38 2.11 -21.32
C ASP A 108 -9.10 2.40 -22.13
N GLY A 109 -8.51 1.36 -22.72
CA GLY A 109 -7.44 1.46 -23.71
C GLY A 109 -6.06 1.86 -23.15
N LEU A 110 -5.79 1.61 -21.87
CA LEU A 110 -4.44 1.67 -21.33
C LEU A 110 -3.69 0.36 -21.65
N LEU A 111 -2.40 0.50 -21.98
CA LEU A 111 -1.51 -0.66 -22.10
C LEU A 111 -1.32 -1.31 -20.73
N ASP A 112 -1.30 -2.63 -20.70
CA ASP A 112 -1.09 -3.45 -19.48
C ASP A 112 -2.15 -3.24 -18.37
N VAL A 113 -3.32 -2.71 -18.75
CA VAL A 113 -4.47 -2.55 -17.86
C VAL A 113 -5.67 -3.31 -18.43
N TYR A 114 -6.24 -4.17 -17.61
CA TYR A 114 -7.42 -4.97 -17.92
C TYR A 114 -8.63 -4.48 -17.11
N PRO A 115 -9.87 -4.80 -17.50
CA PRO A 115 -11.08 -4.36 -16.80
C PRO A 115 -11.14 -4.73 -15.30
N ASP A 116 -10.42 -5.77 -14.89
CA ASP A 116 -10.31 -6.26 -13.51
C ASP A 116 -9.05 -5.77 -12.77
N THR A 117 -8.26 -4.88 -13.38
CA THR A 117 -7.08 -4.30 -12.74
C THR A 117 -7.49 -3.40 -11.58
N LEU A 118 -7.18 -3.83 -10.34
CA LEU A 118 -7.54 -3.11 -9.11
C LEU A 118 -6.50 -2.08 -8.66
N THR A 119 -5.30 -2.06 -9.26
CA THR A 119 -4.28 -1.04 -8.96
C THR A 119 -4.90 0.35 -9.06
N PRO A 120 -4.77 1.20 -8.02
CA PRO A 120 -5.46 2.48 -8.00
C PRO A 120 -4.81 3.52 -8.91
N PHE A 121 -5.62 4.48 -9.36
CA PHE A 121 -5.19 5.79 -9.83
C PHE A 121 -5.95 6.87 -9.08
N ARG A 122 -5.37 8.05 -8.92
CA ARG A 122 -6.07 9.22 -8.39
C ARG A 122 -6.57 10.08 -9.54
N LEU A 123 -7.85 10.42 -9.51
CA LEU A 123 -8.43 11.40 -10.44
C LEU A 123 -8.06 12.80 -9.95
N ILE A 124 -7.17 13.51 -10.67
CA ILE A 124 -6.67 14.82 -10.24
C ILE A 124 -7.28 15.99 -10.97
N ASP A 125 -7.87 15.76 -12.13
CA ASP A 125 -8.60 16.78 -12.88
C ASP A 125 -9.68 16.13 -13.75
N LEU A 126 -10.78 16.84 -13.99
CA LEU A 126 -11.92 16.35 -14.77
C LEU A 126 -12.71 17.53 -15.33
N ASP A 127 -12.88 17.53 -16.67
CA ASP A 127 -13.77 18.41 -17.40
C ASP A 127 -14.68 17.61 -18.35
N ASP A 128 -15.44 18.28 -19.20
CA ASP A 128 -16.38 17.63 -20.15
C ASP A 128 -15.66 16.85 -21.27
N GLU A 129 -14.43 17.22 -21.60
CA GLU A 129 -13.67 16.66 -22.72
C GLU A 129 -12.56 15.70 -22.26
N THR A 130 -11.92 16.00 -21.13
CA THR A 130 -10.72 15.30 -20.65
C THR A 130 -10.77 14.99 -19.17
N PHE A 131 -9.88 14.09 -18.74
CA PHE A 131 -9.55 13.87 -17.35
C PHE A 131 -8.04 13.61 -17.18
N THR A 132 -7.53 13.87 -15.99
CA THR A 132 -6.14 13.56 -15.64
C THR A 132 -6.10 12.50 -14.55
N ALA A 133 -5.43 11.40 -14.85
CA ALA A 133 -5.23 10.26 -13.95
C ALA A 133 -3.79 10.20 -13.48
N ASP A 134 -3.56 10.21 -12.18
CA ASP A 134 -2.27 9.93 -11.56
C ASP A 134 -2.20 8.46 -11.18
N ARG A 135 -1.39 7.68 -11.91
CA ARG A 135 -1.17 6.24 -11.73
C ARG A 135 0.01 5.92 -10.81
N ASN A 136 0.62 6.92 -10.21
CA ASN A 136 1.66 6.70 -9.21
C ASN A 136 1.10 5.98 -7.98
N HIS A 137 1.98 5.30 -7.25
CA HIS A 137 1.58 4.73 -5.96
C HIS A 137 1.06 5.84 -5.03
N PRO A 138 -0.04 5.64 -4.29
CA PRO A 138 -0.62 6.67 -3.41
C PRO A 138 0.36 7.28 -2.41
N LEU A 139 1.36 6.50 -1.97
CA LEU A 139 2.41 6.96 -1.05
C LEU A 139 3.75 7.28 -1.75
N ALA A 140 3.75 7.45 -3.08
CA ALA A 140 4.97 7.85 -3.79
C ALA A 140 5.47 9.21 -3.27
N ASP A 141 6.78 9.28 -2.98
CA ASP A 141 7.45 10.45 -2.39
C ASP A 141 6.93 10.85 -0.97
N VAL A 142 6.20 9.98 -0.28
CA VAL A 142 5.75 10.19 1.10
C VAL A 142 6.60 9.34 2.04
N PRO A 143 7.18 9.89 3.13
CA PRO A 143 7.81 9.10 4.17
C PRO A 143 6.76 8.28 4.92
N VAL A 144 7.06 7.01 5.21
CA VAL A 144 6.16 6.13 5.95
C VAL A 144 6.86 5.56 7.17
N THR A 145 6.16 5.48 8.29
CA THR A 145 6.62 4.77 9.47
C THR A 145 5.90 3.43 9.56
N ILE A 146 6.67 2.35 9.70
CA ILE A 146 6.14 1.01 9.91
C ILE A 146 6.57 0.54 11.29
N GLU A 147 5.61 0.24 12.15
CA GLU A 147 5.82 -0.45 13.41
C GLU A 147 5.42 -1.91 13.25
N ALA A 148 6.26 -2.83 13.73
CA ALA A 148 5.93 -4.24 13.86
C ALA A 148 5.91 -4.64 15.33
N LYS A 149 4.77 -5.09 15.83
CA LYS A 149 4.57 -5.56 17.19
C LYS A 149 4.34 -7.07 17.20
N ILE A 150 5.11 -7.77 18.00
CA ILE A 150 4.95 -9.22 18.15
C ILE A 150 3.76 -9.47 19.09
N GLN A 151 2.68 -10.04 18.55
CA GLN A 151 1.50 -10.39 19.32
C GLN A 151 1.64 -11.76 19.98
N TYR A 152 2.26 -12.70 19.27
CA TYR A 152 2.40 -14.09 19.70
C TYR A 152 3.57 -14.75 18.99
N LEU A 153 4.27 -15.66 19.67
CA LEU A 153 5.33 -16.51 19.09
C LEU A 153 5.23 -17.94 19.63
N GLU A 154 5.43 -18.90 18.76
CA GLU A 154 5.62 -20.31 19.08
C GLU A 154 6.86 -20.86 18.35
N ALA A 155 7.43 -21.93 18.88
CA ALA A 155 8.48 -22.64 18.18
C ALA A 155 7.90 -23.39 16.97
N ARG A 156 8.60 -23.34 15.85
CA ARG A 156 8.27 -24.15 14.68
C ARG A 156 8.63 -25.60 14.98
N GLU A 157 7.67 -26.51 14.80
CA GLU A 157 7.91 -27.95 14.82
C GLU A 157 8.74 -28.45 13.64
#